data_4aae73d37d88a61fb47e555f01f8a930
#
_entry.id   4aae73d37d88a61fb47e555f01f8a930
#
_cell.length_a   1.000
_cell.length_b   1.000
_cell.length_c   1.000
_cell.angle_alpha   90.00
_cell.angle_beta   90.00
_cell.angle_gamma   90.00
#
_symmetry.space_group_name_H-M   'P 1'
#
loop_
_entity.id
_entity.type
_entity.pdbx_description
1 polymer ?
#
loop_
_entity_poly.entity_id
_entity_poly.type
_entity_poly.pdbx_seq_one_letter_code
_entity_poly.pdbx_strand_id
1 'polypeptide(L)' 'MPNKTKIFNGKRYELWMHVMYKKMAQGIAKNLNKEGKLARIIKTSEGYAIYSRSR' A
#
# COMPACT_ATOMS: atom_id res chain seq x y z
N MET A 1 7.88 -0.57 12.89
CA MET A 1 6.58 -0.24 12.30
C MET A 1 6.76 0.51 10.99
N PRO A 2 5.92 0.24 9.98
CA PRO A 2 6.03 1.01 8.74
C PRO A 2 5.66 2.47 8.98
N ASN A 3 6.28 3.36 8.22
CA ASN A 3 5.96 4.78 8.30
C ASN A 3 4.55 5.02 7.77
N LYS A 4 3.86 5.99 8.35
CA LYS A 4 2.50 6.33 7.91
C LYS A 4 2.47 6.90 6.50
N THR A 5 3.57 7.49 6.05
CA THR A 5 3.70 8.01 4.69
C THR A 5 5.01 7.55 4.08
N LYS A 6 5.05 7.49 2.76
CA LYS A 6 6.26 7.11 2.05
C LYS A 6 6.27 7.78 0.68
N ILE A 7 7.47 8.12 0.20
CA ILE A 7 7.62 8.78 -1.09
C ILE A 7 7.99 7.74 -2.15
N PHE A 8 7.21 7.70 -3.23
CA PHE A 8 7.49 6.87 -4.40
C PHE A 8 7.49 7.77 -5.62
N ASN A 9 8.60 7.80 -6.35
CA ASN A 9 8.74 8.63 -7.55
C ASN A 9 8.38 10.10 -7.28
N GLY A 10 8.81 10.62 -6.14
CA GLY A 10 8.55 12.00 -5.77
C GLY A 10 7.14 12.29 -5.30
N LYS A 11 6.29 11.28 -5.16
CA LYS A 11 4.90 11.46 -4.74
C LYS A 11 4.67 10.79 -3.40
N ARG A 12 3.94 11.47 -2.52
CA ARG A 12 3.69 10.96 -1.17
C ARG A 12 2.48 10.02 -1.17
N TYR A 13 2.69 8.82 -0.63
CA TYR A 13 1.63 7.84 -0.41
C TYR A 13 1.38 7.71 1.08
N GLU A 14 0.16 7.39 1.45
CA GLU A 14 -0.22 7.17 2.84
C GLU A 14 -0.40 5.68 3.11
N LEU A 15 -0.02 5.24 4.31
CA LEU A 15 -0.22 3.86 4.72
C LEU A 15 -1.71 3.57 4.82
N TRP A 16 -2.17 2.62 4.02
CA TRP A 16 -3.57 2.21 4.01
C TRP A 16 -3.81 1.09 5.02
N MET A 17 -3.00 0.05 4.91
CA MET A 17 -3.19 -1.14 5.74
C MET A 17 -1.91 -1.98 5.74
N HIS A 18 -1.70 -2.71 6.82
CA HIS A 18 -0.64 -3.71 6.92
C HIS A 18 -1.28 -5.07 7.03
N VAL A 19 -0.82 -6.04 6.24
CA VAL A 19 -1.34 -7.41 6.25
C VAL A 19 -0.18 -8.39 6.33
N MET A 20 -0.49 -9.61 6.75
CA MET A 20 0.54 -10.64 6.92
C MET A 20 0.79 -11.47 5.66
N TYR A 21 -0.18 -11.49 4.74
CA TYR A 21 -0.12 -12.36 3.57
C TYR A 21 -0.12 -11.58 2.26
N LYS A 22 0.71 -12.04 1.33
CA LYS A 22 0.85 -11.41 0.02
C LYS A 22 -0.46 -11.38 -0.75
N LYS A 23 -1.22 -12.48 -0.70
CA LYS A 23 -2.50 -12.55 -1.42
C LYS A 23 -3.50 -11.50 -0.92
N MET A 24 -3.53 -11.24 0.38
CA MET A 24 -4.38 -10.21 0.94
C MET A 24 -3.94 -8.82 0.46
N ALA A 25 -2.63 -8.58 0.45
CA ALA A 25 -2.10 -7.31 -0.03
C ALA A 25 -2.47 -7.06 -1.48
N GLN A 26 -2.34 -8.07 -2.33
CA GLN A 26 -2.68 -7.98 -3.75
C GLN A 26 -4.16 -7.67 -3.96
N GLY A 27 -5.03 -8.33 -3.20
CA GLY A 27 -6.46 -8.08 -3.28
C GLY A 27 -6.84 -6.67 -2.88
N ILE A 28 -6.24 -6.17 -1.82
CA ILE A 28 -6.50 -4.80 -1.35
C ILE A 28 -5.99 -3.78 -2.38
N ALA A 29 -4.80 -3.99 -2.92
CA ALA A 29 -4.25 -3.09 -3.94
C ALA A 29 -5.13 -3.06 -5.18
N LYS A 30 -5.65 -4.21 -5.59
CA LYS A 30 -6.54 -4.32 -6.74
C LYS A 30 -7.84 -3.54 -6.50
N ASN A 31 -8.40 -3.65 -5.30
CA ASN A 31 -9.61 -2.90 -4.95
C ASN A 31 -9.36 -1.40 -4.95
N LEU A 32 -8.22 -0.96 -4.43
CA LEU A 32 -7.87 0.46 -4.45
C LEU A 32 -7.76 0.99 -5.87
N ASN A 33 -7.17 0.19 -6.77
CA ASN A 33 -7.09 0.58 -8.18
C ASN A 33 -8.46 0.72 -8.81
N LYS A 34 -9.41 -0.15 -8.47
CA LYS A 34 -10.77 -0.06 -8.96
C LYS A 34 -11.47 1.21 -8.50
N GLU A 35 -11.11 1.69 -7.32
CA GLU A 35 -11.68 2.92 -6.77
C GLU A 35 -11.00 4.19 -7.30
N GLY A 36 -10.05 4.04 -8.22
CA GLY A 36 -9.36 5.19 -8.78
C GLY A 36 -8.17 5.66 -7.96
N LYS A 37 -7.67 4.82 -7.07
CA LYS A 37 -6.50 5.13 -6.26
C LYS A 37 -5.28 4.38 -6.75
N LEU A 38 -4.10 4.92 -6.48
CA LEU A 38 -2.84 4.23 -6.75
C LEU A 38 -2.43 3.48 -5.49
N ALA A 39 -1.93 2.26 -5.65
CA ALA A 39 -1.51 1.45 -4.51
C ALA A 39 -0.11 0.90 -4.71
N ARG A 40 0.65 0.84 -3.62
CA ARG A 40 1.99 0.27 -3.58
C ARG A 40 2.07 -0.74 -2.46
N ILE A 41 2.66 -1.89 -2.73
CA ILE A 41 2.86 -2.94 -1.73
C ILE A 41 4.35 -2.99 -1.41
N ILE A 42 4.67 -2.89 -0.11
CA ILE A 42 6.04 -2.95 0.38
C ILE A 42 6.16 -4.14 1.31
N LYS A 43 7.14 -5.00 1.06
CA LYS A 43 7.42 -6.12 1.96
C LYS A 43 8.09 -5.59 3.23
N THR A 44 7.58 -6.03 4.37
CA THR A 44 8.15 -5.68 5.68
C THR A 44 8.56 -6.93 6.42
N SER A 45 9.26 -6.77 7.54
CA SER A 45 9.66 -7.91 8.37
C SER A 45 8.45 -8.64 8.96
N GLU A 46 7.32 -7.99 9.09
CA GLU A 46 6.11 -8.55 9.69
C GLU A 46 5.04 -8.91 8.66
N GLY A 47 5.31 -8.70 7.37
CA GLY A 47 4.32 -8.96 6.34
C GLY A 47 4.41 -7.98 5.18
N TYR A 48 3.31 -7.32 4.87
CA TYR A 48 3.22 -6.40 3.75
C TYR A 48 2.47 -5.14 4.14
N ALA A 49 3.03 -3.99 3.77
CA ALA A 49 2.38 -2.71 3.99
C ALA A 49 1.83 -2.20 2.66
N ILE A 50 0.61 -1.69 2.68
CA ILE A 50 -0.04 -1.18 1.49
C ILE A 50 -0.17 0.33 1.63
N TYR A 51 0.44 1.04 0.68
CA TYR A 51 0.39 2.49 0.63
C TYR A 51 -0.47 2.92 -0.55
N SER A 52 -1.24 3.97 -0.36
CA SER A 52 -2.14 4.45 -1.40
C SER A 52 -2.14 5.96 -1.49
N ARG A 53 -2.56 6.47 -2.66
CA ARG A 53 -2.81 7.89 -2.87
C ARG A 53 -3.91 8.05 -3.90
N SER A 54 -4.62 9.17 -3.82
CA SER A 54 -5.61 9.51 -4.82
C SER A 54 -4.93 9.92 -6.12
N ARG A 55 -5.55 9.59 -7.22
CA ARG A 55 -5.07 10.00 -8.54
C ARG A 55 -5.32 11.48 -8.77
#